data_ef292b33c8dbd8cabaa4e022999e0f6b
#
_entry.id   ef292b33c8dbd8cabaa4e022999e0f6b
#
_cell.length_a   1.000
_cell.length_b   1.000
_cell.length_c   1.000
_cell.angle_alpha   90.00
_cell.angle_beta   90.00
_cell.angle_gamma   90.00
#
_symmetry.space_group_name_H-M   'P 1'
#
loop_
_entity.id
_entity.type
_entity.pdbx_description
1 polymer ?
#
loop_
_entity_poly.entity_id
_entity_poly.type
_entity_poly.pdbx_seq_one_letter_code
_entity_poly.pdbx_strand_id
1 'polypeptide(L)'
;TLAVFHDSDLRRCANVDGQIEDLTLEELKQLRLEGTDEQIPTFDEVLALFESATPLIIELKTARGNHQALAKAVCERLDTYKGEFCIESFDPFALIDVKKLRPEICRGQLSMNFEKDKAGLPWYKRFIAGNLLLNFLTVPDFIAYKFEDRKGYCLRACVRTWGAQEVSWTIRKKEDLLACEADGSIPIFERFDPDEP
;
A
#
# COMPACT_ATOMS: atom_id res chain seq x y z
N THR A 1 -13.76 2.74 13.09
CA THR A 1 -13.85 3.52 11.83
C THR A 1 -12.56 3.39 11.05
N LEU A 2 -12.64 3.35 9.71
CA LEU A 2 -11.48 3.36 8.83
C LEU A 2 -11.10 4.81 8.53
N ALA A 3 -9.83 5.17 8.77
CA ALA A 3 -9.25 6.45 8.40
C ALA A 3 -8.24 6.25 7.27
N VAL A 4 -8.10 7.24 6.38
CA VAL A 4 -7.11 7.23 5.30
C VAL A 4 -5.97 8.16 5.67
N PHE A 5 -4.79 7.58 5.88
CA PHE A 5 -3.62 8.30 6.31
C PHE A 5 -2.34 7.57 5.87
N HIS A 6 -1.29 8.32 5.53
CA HIS A 6 -0.08 7.71 4.98
C HIS A 6 0.81 7.08 6.05
N ASP A 7 1.11 7.79 7.13
CA ASP A 7 2.09 7.38 8.14
C ASP A 7 1.44 6.64 9.32
N SER A 8 2.19 5.86 10.06
CA SER A 8 1.74 5.29 11.33
C SER A 8 1.74 6.32 12.45
N ASP A 9 2.64 7.31 12.41
CA ASP A 9 2.66 8.42 13.36
C ASP A 9 2.11 9.71 12.75
N LEU A 10 1.62 10.60 13.61
CA LEU A 10 0.95 11.84 13.21
C LEU A 10 1.91 13.03 13.02
N ARG A 11 3.20 12.85 13.35
CA ARG A 11 4.15 13.97 13.44
C ARG A 11 4.38 14.66 12.11
N ARG A 12 4.66 13.89 11.06
CA ARG A 12 5.02 14.46 9.75
C ARG A 12 3.85 15.21 9.10
N CYS A 13 2.66 14.60 9.08
CA CYS A 13 1.53 15.15 8.35
C CYS A 13 0.59 16.01 9.21
N ALA A 14 0.50 15.77 10.52
CA ALA A 14 -0.41 16.50 11.39
C ALA A 14 0.31 17.33 12.48
N ASN A 15 1.66 17.27 12.55
CA ASN A 15 2.49 17.98 13.52
C ASN A 15 2.10 17.73 15.00
N VAL A 16 1.63 16.51 15.30
CA VAL A 16 1.22 16.05 16.63
C VAL A 16 1.96 14.77 16.96
N ASP A 17 2.37 14.59 18.21
CA ASP A 17 2.95 13.33 18.68
C ASP A 17 1.85 12.30 18.93
N GLY A 18 2.07 11.08 18.48
CA GLY A 18 1.15 9.96 18.67
C GLY A 18 0.98 9.10 17.42
N GLN A 19 0.22 8.04 17.58
CA GLN A 19 -0.12 7.13 16.48
C GLN A 19 -1.61 7.28 16.15
N ILE A 20 -1.96 7.11 14.88
CA ILE A 20 -3.34 7.26 14.41
C ILE A 20 -4.30 6.28 15.12
N GLU A 21 -3.81 5.10 15.48
CA GLU A 21 -4.58 4.05 16.14
C GLU A 21 -4.93 4.37 17.61
N ASP A 22 -4.30 5.38 18.20
CA ASP A 22 -4.53 5.77 19.59
C ASP A 22 -5.65 6.81 19.73
N LEU A 23 -6.12 7.40 18.62
CA LEU A 23 -7.10 8.45 18.58
C LEU A 23 -8.48 7.96 18.13
N THR A 24 -9.51 8.57 18.70
CA THR A 24 -10.88 8.45 18.21
C THR A 24 -11.06 9.20 16.89
N LEU A 25 -12.12 8.90 16.14
CA LEU A 25 -12.45 9.66 14.94
C LEU A 25 -12.65 11.15 15.22
N GLU A 26 -13.29 11.50 16.34
CA GLU A 26 -13.53 12.87 16.74
C GLU A 26 -12.22 13.62 16.96
N GLU A 27 -11.24 13.00 17.61
CA GLU A 27 -9.90 13.56 17.80
C GLU A 27 -9.16 13.71 16.48
N LEU A 28 -9.21 12.69 15.61
CA LEU A 28 -8.60 12.74 14.27
C LEU A 28 -9.15 13.89 13.44
N LYS A 29 -10.45 14.15 13.50
CA LYS A 29 -11.12 15.26 12.79
C LYS A 29 -10.73 16.65 13.31
N GLN A 30 -10.12 16.77 14.48
CA GLN A 30 -9.56 18.05 14.95
C GLN A 30 -8.18 18.36 14.36
N LEU A 31 -7.48 17.34 13.84
CA LEU A 31 -6.16 17.51 13.25
C LEU A 31 -6.26 18.16 11.86
N ARG A 32 -5.19 18.85 11.49
CA ARG A 32 -5.04 19.47 10.17
C ARG A 32 -3.79 18.93 9.48
N LEU A 33 -3.91 18.67 8.18
CA LEU A 33 -2.83 18.07 7.40
C LEU A 33 -1.90 19.15 6.83
N GLU A 34 -0.60 19.00 7.10
CA GLU A 34 0.48 19.81 6.50
C GLU A 34 0.26 21.33 6.56
N GLY A 35 -0.43 21.82 7.60
CA GLY A 35 -0.72 23.25 7.80
C GLY A 35 -1.82 23.81 6.90
N THR A 36 -2.60 22.96 6.26
CA THR A 36 -3.81 23.33 5.50
C THR A 36 -5.05 23.23 6.39
N ASP A 37 -6.23 23.53 5.84
CA ASP A 37 -7.52 23.32 6.51
C ASP A 37 -8.05 21.88 6.35
N GLU A 38 -7.33 21.04 5.60
CA GLU A 38 -7.72 19.65 5.33
C GLU A 38 -7.63 18.76 6.58
N GLN A 39 -8.61 17.90 6.73
CA GLN A 39 -8.70 16.93 7.83
C GLN A 39 -8.30 15.53 7.35
N ILE A 40 -7.97 14.64 8.30
CA ILE A 40 -7.81 13.21 8.00
C ILE A 40 -9.17 12.66 7.56
N PRO A 41 -9.32 12.18 6.30
CA PRO A 41 -10.59 11.66 5.84
C PRO A 41 -10.85 10.24 6.35
N THR A 42 -12.11 9.89 6.47
CA THR A 42 -12.53 8.48 6.57
C THR A 42 -12.45 7.80 5.21
N PHE A 43 -12.42 6.47 5.21
CA PHE A 43 -12.45 5.70 3.98
C PHE A 43 -13.77 5.92 3.21
N ASP A 44 -14.89 6.04 3.93
CA ASP A 44 -16.19 6.34 3.32
C ASP A 44 -16.21 7.71 2.61
N GLU A 45 -15.58 8.73 3.20
CA GLU A 45 -15.43 10.06 2.55
C GLU A 45 -14.58 9.98 1.28
N VAL A 46 -13.49 9.20 1.30
CA VAL A 46 -12.64 9.01 0.12
C VAL A 46 -13.38 8.25 -0.98
N LEU A 47 -14.09 7.19 -0.66
CA LEU A 47 -14.89 6.45 -1.65
C LEU A 47 -15.98 7.34 -2.27
N ALA A 48 -16.63 8.18 -1.47
CA ALA A 48 -17.63 9.14 -1.95
C ALA A 48 -17.02 10.24 -2.83
N LEU A 49 -15.82 10.71 -2.50
CA LEU A 49 -15.12 11.74 -3.28
C LEU A 49 -14.81 11.28 -4.71
N PHE A 50 -14.36 10.04 -4.86
CA PHE A 50 -13.99 9.50 -6.18
C PHE A 50 -15.18 9.03 -7.01
N GLU A 51 -16.30 8.67 -6.39
CA GLU A 51 -17.56 8.26 -7.06
C GLU A 51 -17.34 7.29 -8.25
N SER A 52 -16.32 6.46 -8.17
CA SER A 52 -15.92 5.55 -9.26
C SER A 52 -15.33 6.23 -10.52
N ALA A 53 -14.93 7.48 -10.43
CA ALA A 53 -14.37 8.23 -11.56
C ALA A 53 -12.95 7.77 -11.94
N THR A 54 -12.22 7.17 -11.01
CA THR A 54 -10.86 6.68 -11.22
C THR A 54 -10.61 5.38 -10.45
N PRO A 55 -9.79 4.46 -10.98
CA PRO A 55 -9.37 3.27 -10.24
C PRO A 55 -8.59 3.63 -8.97
N LEU A 56 -8.76 2.84 -7.92
CA LEU A 56 -8.10 3.05 -6.63
C LEU A 56 -7.10 1.95 -6.32
N ILE A 57 -5.92 2.33 -5.82
CA ILE A 57 -4.99 1.42 -5.15
C ILE A 57 -5.11 1.66 -3.64
N ILE A 58 -5.57 0.65 -2.91
CA ILE A 58 -5.90 0.74 -1.49
C ILE A 58 -4.85 -0.02 -0.69
N GLU A 59 -3.97 0.70 0.02
CA GLU A 59 -2.98 0.08 0.89
C GLU A 59 -3.58 -0.20 2.28
N LEU A 60 -3.53 -1.47 2.72
CA LEU A 60 -3.86 -1.85 4.09
C LEU A 60 -2.65 -1.69 5.00
N LYS A 61 -2.70 -0.71 5.90
CA LYS A 61 -1.66 -0.45 6.91
C LYS A 61 -2.07 -1.10 8.23
N THR A 62 -1.49 -2.25 8.52
CA THR A 62 -1.79 -3.00 9.75
C THR A 62 -0.98 -2.47 10.92
N ALA A 63 -1.59 -2.45 12.09
CA ALA A 63 -0.94 -2.12 13.35
C ALA A 63 -1.41 -3.07 14.47
N ARG A 64 -0.51 -3.42 15.37
CA ARG A 64 -0.83 -4.19 16.59
C ARG A 64 -1.63 -5.49 16.32
N GLY A 65 -1.41 -6.11 15.15
CA GLY A 65 -2.06 -7.38 14.79
C GLY A 65 -3.51 -7.26 14.34
N ASN A 66 -3.96 -6.08 13.93
CA ASN A 66 -5.34 -5.81 13.51
C ASN A 66 -5.69 -6.28 12.08
N HIS A 67 -4.79 -7.02 11.39
CA HIS A 67 -4.93 -7.37 9.97
C HIS A 67 -6.31 -7.96 9.61
N GLN A 68 -6.83 -8.87 10.44
CA GLN A 68 -8.12 -9.52 10.19
C GLN A 68 -9.30 -8.53 10.28
N ALA A 69 -9.30 -7.70 11.34
CA ALA A 69 -10.35 -6.70 11.53
C ALA A 69 -10.32 -5.62 10.44
N LEU A 70 -9.11 -5.19 10.04
CA LEU A 70 -8.90 -4.22 8.98
C LEU A 70 -9.35 -4.77 7.63
N ALA A 71 -8.91 -5.97 7.25
CA ALA A 71 -9.31 -6.62 6.00
C ALA A 71 -10.84 -6.78 5.91
N LYS A 72 -11.46 -7.24 7.00
CA LYS A 72 -12.91 -7.38 7.07
C LYS A 72 -13.62 -6.04 6.86
N ALA A 73 -13.24 -5.02 7.63
CA ALA A 73 -13.87 -3.70 7.57
C ALA A 73 -13.74 -3.05 6.19
N VAL A 74 -12.57 -3.18 5.54
CA VAL A 74 -12.36 -2.65 4.19
C VAL A 74 -13.18 -3.42 3.16
N CYS A 75 -13.17 -4.75 3.19
CA CYS A 75 -13.98 -5.56 2.27
C CYS A 75 -15.48 -5.24 2.37
N GLU A 76 -16.02 -5.08 3.60
CA GLU A 76 -17.43 -4.70 3.82
C GLU A 76 -17.78 -3.33 3.20
N ARG A 77 -16.88 -2.36 3.23
CA ARG A 77 -17.10 -1.05 2.57
C ARG A 77 -17.04 -1.15 1.06
N LEU A 78 -16.15 -1.99 0.54
CA LEU A 78 -16.00 -2.19 -0.89
C LEU A 78 -17.10 -3.03 -1.52
N ASP A 79 -17.94 -3.73 -0.74
CA ASP A 79 -19.09 -4.50 -1.27
C ASP A 79 -20.08 -3.62 -2.05
N THR A 80 -20.22 -2.37 -1.69
CA THR A 80 -21.14 -1.42 -2.33
C THR A 80 -20.46 -0.45 -3.30
N TYR A 81 -19.13 -0.38 -3.27
CA TYR A 81 -18.37 0.48 -4.18
C TYR A 81 -18.40 -0.06 -5.60
N LYS A 82 -18.62 0.81 -6.58
CA LYS A 82 -18.79 0.44 -8.00
C LYS A 82 -17.58 0.73 -8.88
N GLY A 83 -16.60 1.45 -8.33
CA GLY A 83 -15.36 1.76 -9.04
C GLY A 83 -14.40 0.57 -9.09
N GLU A 84 -13.44 0.67 -9.99
CA GLU A 84 -12.33 -0.28 -10.05
C GLU A 84 -11.36 -0.04 -8.90
N PHE A 85 -10.83 -1.10 -8.32
CA PHE A 85 -9.82 -1.01 -7.27
C PHE A 85 -8.97 -2.27 -7.18
N CYS A 86 -7.81 -2.12 -6.57
CA CYS A 86 -7.02 -3.23 -6.07
C CYS A 86 -6.59 -2.93 -4.61
N ILE A 87 -6.19 -3.98 -3.90
CA ILE A 87 -5.72 -3.88 -2.52
C ILE A 87 -4.25 -4.29 -2.46
N GLU A 88 -3.44 -3.53 -1.73
CA GLU A 88 -2.06 -3.92 -1.46
C GLU A 88 -1.71 -3.78 0.02
N SER A 89 -0.67 -4.47 0.45
CA SER A 89 -0.17 -4.38 1.82
C SER A 89 1.26 -4.88 1.95
N PHE A 90 2.01 -4.30 2.89
CA PHE A 90 3.27 -4.88 3.39
C PHE A 90 3.03 -6.12 4.26
N ASP A 91 1.86 -6.23 4.88
CA ASP A 91 1.50 -7.34 5.74
C ASP A 91 0.86 -8.48 4.92
N PRO A 92 1.56 -9.62 4.74
CA PRO A 92 1.03 -10.74 4.00
C PRO A 92 -0.21 -11.36 4.67
N PHE A 93 -0.36 -11.22 6.00
CA PHE A 93 -1.54 -11.76 6.69
C PHE A 93 -2.81 -10.98 6.35
N ALA A 94 -2.71 -9.66 6.17
CA ALA A 94 -3.83 -8.86 5.66
C ALA A 94 -4.28 -9.34 4.27
N LEU A 95 -3.32 -9.62 3.37
CA LEU A 95 -3.63 -10.13 2.02
C LEU A 95 -4.23 -11.55 2.05
N ILE A 96 -3.78 -12.41 2.96
CA ILE A 96 -4.37 -13.74 3.18
C ILE A 96 -5.82 -13.59 3.65
N ASP A 97 -6.11 -12.65 4.53
CA ASP A 97 -7.47 -12.43 5.02
C ASP A 97 -8.38 -11.84 3.94
N VAL A 98 -7.90 -10.87 3.16
CA VAL A 98 -8.63 -10.37 1.97
C VAL A 98 -8.92 -11.52 1.00
N LYS A 99 -7.93 -12.37 0.69
CA LYS A 99 -8.12 -13.53 -0.19
C LYS A 99 -9.19 -14.50 0.29
N LYS A 100 -9.28 -14.72 1.60
CA LYS A 100 -10.32 -15.59 2.20
C LYS A 100 -11.71 -14.97 2.13
N LEU A 101 -11.80 -13.65 2.34
CA LEU A 101 -13.06 -12.92 2.35
C LEU A 101 -13.58 -12.66 0.94
N ARG A 102 -12.71 -12.22 0.05
CA ARG A 102 -13.01 -11.76 -1.29
C ARG A 102 -11.91 -12.22 -2.27
N PRO A 103 -11.92 -13.50 -2.69
CA PRO A 103 -10.86 -14.07 -3.55
C PRO A 103 -10.73 -13.39 -4.91
N GLU A 104 -11.78 -12.75 -5.39
CA GLU A 104 -11.83 -12.04 -6.68
C GLU A 104 -11.15 -10.66 -6.69
N ILE A 105 -10.87 -10.07 -5.52
CA ILE A 105 -10.19 -8.79 -5.44
C ILE A 105 -8.74 -8.93 -5.93
N CYS A 106 -8.32 -8.08 -6.85
CA CYS A 106 -6.93 -7.95 -7.28
C CYS A 106 -6.05 -7.52 -6.09
N ARG A 107 -4.99 -8.28 -5.80
CA ARG A 107 -4.14 -8.08 -4.61
C ARG A 107 -2.69 -7.94 -4.96
N GLY A 108 -2.02 -6.96 -4.34
CA GLY A 108 -0.60 -6.70 -4.45
C GLY A 108 0.17 -6.94 -3.16
N GLN A 109 1.33 -7.58 -3.26
CA GLN A 109 2.28 -7.64 -2.16
C GLN A 109 3.25 -6.46 -2.25
N LEU A 110 3.18 -5.55 -1.27
CA LEU A 110 4.20 -4.51 -1.10
C LEU A 110 5.46 -5.09 -0.48
N SER A 111 6.61 -4.72 -1.01
CA SER A 111 7.91 -5.12 -0.43
C SER A 111 9.05 -4.18 -0.83
N MET A 112 10.16 -4.32 -0.11
CA MET A 112 11.40 -3.60 -0.34
C MET A 112 12.58 -4.41 0.24
N ASN A 113 13.80 -3.91 0.10
CA ASN A 113 14.94 -4.47 0.80
C ASN A 113 14.97 -3.97 2.26
N PHE A 114 14.29 -4.66 3.16
CA PHE A 114 14.20 -4.30 4.59
C PHE A 114 15.55 -4.34 5.32
N GLU A 115 16.59 -4.97 4.78
CA GLU A 115 17.92 -4.95 5.38
C GLU A 115 18.60 -3.58 5.23
N LYS A 116 18.35 -2.89 4.11
CA LYS A 116 18.86 -1.53 3.90
C LYS A 116 18.16 -0.51 4.80
N ASP A 117 16.86 -0.60 4.92
CA ASP A 117 16.06 0.39 5.66
C ASP A 117 16.02 0.15 7.17
N LYS A 118 16.57 -0.98 7.67
CA LYS A 118 16.62 -1.36 9.09
C LYS A 118 15.28 -1.11 9.83
N ALA A 119 14.19 -1.39 9.18
CA ALA A 119 12.81 -1.02 9.57
C ALA A 119 12.33 -1.69 10.87
N GLY A 120 13.00 -1.53 11.99
CA GLY A 120 12.55 -1.97 13.33
C GLY A 120 12.11 -3.43 13.48
N LEU A 121 12.11 -4.19 12.39
CA LEU A 121 11.67 -5.58 12.35
C LEU A 121 12.81 -6.53 12.75
N PRO A 122 12.52 -7.66 13.42
CA PRO A 122 13.48 -8.73 13.64
C PRO A 122 14.10 -9.22 12.32
N TRP A 123 15.37 -9.63 12.33
CA TRP A 123 16.11 -10.02 11.13
C TRP A 123 15.40 -11.07 10.27
N TYR A 124 14.76 -12.08 10.89
CA TYR A 124 14.05 -13.13 10.18
C TYR A 124 12.79 -12.61 9.46
N LYS A 125 12.10 -11.63 10.04
CA LYS A 125 10.94 -10.98 9.38
C LYS A 125 11.41 -10.15 8.19
N ARG A 126 12.51 -9.40 8.33
CA ARG A 126 13.10 -8.65 7.22
C ARG A 126 13.50 -9.57 6.08
N PHE A 127 14.14 -10.70 6.40
CA PHE A 127 14.53 -11.71 5.43
C PHE A 127 13.33 -12.31 4.70
N ILE A 128 12.30 -12.73 5.42
CA ILE A 128 11.08 -13.31 4.86
C ILE A 128 10.35 -12.31 3.96
N ALA A 129 10.11 -11.10 4.45
CA ALA A 129 9.35 -10.08 3.73
C ALA A 129 10.10 -9.54 2.51
N GLY A 130 11.41 -9.23 2.66
CA GLY A 130 12.22 -8.69 1.57
C GLY A 130 12.48 -9.69 0.44
N ASN A 131 12.47 -10.99 0.76
CA ASN A 131 12.61 -12.07 -0.22
C ASN A 131 11.27 -12.65 -0.69
N LEU A 132 10.15 -12.05 -0.32
CA LEU A 132 8.81 -12.45 -0.78
C LEU A 132 8.46 -13.91 -0.46
N LEU A 133 9.01 -14.46 0.63
CA LEU A 133 8.90 -15.89 0.93
C LEU A 133 7.49 -16.35 1.28
N LEU A 134 6.57 -15.42 1.59
CA LEU A 134 5.17 -15.75 1.88
C LEU A 134 4.25 -15.63 0.64
N ASN A 135 4.79 -15.29 -0.54
CA ASN A 135 3.97 -15.10 -1.73
C ASN A 135 3.29 -16.39 -2.19
N PHE A 136 3.79 -17.58 -1.83
CA PHE A 136 3.08 -18.84 -2.09
C PHE A 136 1.77 -18.97 -1.29
N LEU A 137 1.61 -18.23 -0.19
CA LEU A 137 0.37 -18.17 0.61
C LEU A 137 -0.56 -17.04 0.14
N THR A 138 0.00 -15.85 -0.08
CA THR A 138 -0.78 -14.69 -0.51
C THR A 138 -1.26 -14.83 -1.96
N VAL A 139 -0.44 -15.45 -2.82
CA VAL A 139 -0.67 -15.58 -4.26
C VAL A 139 -1.13 -14.23 -4.83
N PRO A 140 -0.24 -13.21 -4.79
CA PRO A 140 -0.61 -11.88 -5.24
C PRO A 140 -0.69 -11.80 -6.76
N ASP A 141 -1.58 -10.98 -7.28
CA ASP A 141 -1.72 -10.69 -8.71
C ASP A 141 -0.59 -9.78 -9.19
N PHE A 142 -0.11 -8.89 -8.31
CA PHE A 142 1.03 -8.04 -8.57
C PHE A 142 1.96 -7.92 -7.36
N ILE A 143 3.20 -7.51 -7.61
CA ILE A 143 4.19 -7.24 -6.56
C ILE A 143 4.65 -5.80 -6.70
N ALA A 144 4.26 -4.95 -5.73
CA ALA A 144 4.71 -3.58 -5.65
C ALA A 144 6.03 -3.50 -4.87
N TYR A 145 7.13 -3.32 -5.60
CA TYR A 145 8.47 -3.35 -5.02
C TYR A 145 9.17 -2.00 -5.13
N LYS A 146 9.95 -1.64 -4.09
CA LYS A 146 10.70 -0.38 -4.08
C LYS A 146 11.65 -0.32 -5.27
N PHE A 147 11.57 0.75 -6.06
CA PHE A 147 12.27 0.90 -7.34
C PHE A 147 13.78 0.69 -7.23
N GLU A 148 14.42 1.29 -6.23
CA GLU A 148 15.87 1.20 -6.02
C GLU A 148 16.34 -0.23 -5.69
N ASP A 149 15.42 -1.10 -5.26
CA ASP A 149 15.70 -2.48 -4.84
C ASP A 149 15.21 -3.55 -5.84
N ARG A 150 14.47 -3.15 -6.89
CA ARG A 150 13.77 -4.04 -7.83
C ARG A 150 14.66 -5.03 -8.61
N LYS A 151 15.95 -4.79 -8.69
CA LYS A 151 16.90 -5.67 -9.38
C LYS A 151 17.22 -6.96 -8.60
N GLY A 152 16.55 -7.19 -7.46
CA GLY A 152 16.74 -8.38 -6.62
C GLY A 152 16.31 -9.68 -7.30
N TYR A 153 17.03 -10.78 -6.98
CA TYR A 153 16.75 -12.09 -7.54
C TYR A 153 15.33 -12.60 -7.19
N CYS A 154 14.90 -12.40 -5.95
CA CYS A 154 13.63 -12.92 -5.45
C CYS A 154 12.41 -12.29 -6.16
N LEU A 155 12.44 -10.98 -6.41
CA LEU A 155 11.40 -10.32 -7.20
C LEU A 155 11.31 -10.91 -8.60
N ARG A 156 12.45 -11.01 -9.30
CA ARG A 156 12.49 -11.59 -10.66
C ARG A 156 12.04 -13.04 -10.69
N ALA A 157 12.38 -13.83 -9.67
CA ALA A 157 11.92 -15.21 -9.56
C ALA A 157 10.39 -15.27 -9.38
N CYS A 158 9.80 -14.42 -8.53
CA CYS A 158 8.36 -14.34 -8.32
C CYS A 158 7.61 -13.95 -9.62
N VAL A 159 8.05 -12.89 -10.28
CA VAL A 159 7.47 -12.42 -11.55
C VAL A 159 7.51 -13.53 -12.62
N ARG A 160 8.66 -14.21 -12.77
CA ARG A 160 8.82 -15.27 -13.79
C ARG A 160 8.07 -16.55 -13.45
N THR A 161 8.01 -16.94 -12.17
CA THR A 161 7.46 -18.25 -11.77
C THR A 161 5.96 -18.20 -11.61
N TRP A 162 5.42 -17.10 -11.10
CA TRP A 162 3.99 -16.98 -10.81
C TRP A 162 3.25 -16.02 -11.74
N GLY A 163 3.97 -15.33 -12.63
CA GLY A 163 3.35 -14.42 -13.59
C GLY A 163 2.77 -13.15 -12.93
N ALA A 164 3.20 -12.82 -11.70
CA ALA A 164 2.74 -11.62 -11.02
C ALA A 164 3.24 -10.37 -11.77
N GLN A 165 2.38 -9.36 -11.94
CA GLN A 165 2.78 -8.08 -12.52
C GLN A 165 3.74 -7.36 -11.58
N GLU A 166 4.88 -6.89 -12.10
CA GLU A 166 5.75 -6.00 -11.35
C GLU A 166 5.18 -4.58 -11.34
N VAL A 167 5.11 -3.97 -10.16
CA VAL A 167 4.77 -2.57 -9.92
C VAL A 167 5.93 -1.96 -9.14
N SER A 168 6.41 -0.78 -9.54
CA SER A 168 7.58 -0.15 -8.91
C SER A 168 7.21 1.18 -8.24
N TRP A 169 7.60 1.35 -6.97
CA TRP A 169 7.36 2.55 -6.17
C TRP A 169 8.64 3.02 -5.47
N THR A 170 8.85 4.25 -5.17
CA THR A 170 8.15 5.43 -5.66
C THR A 170 9.06 6.13 -6.65
N ILE A 171 8.59 6.28 -7.88
CA ILE A 171 9.33 6.93 -8.95
C ILE A 171 9.22 8.45 -8.77
N ARG A 172 10.34 9.17 -8.86
CA ARG A 172 10.40 10.62 -8.65
C ARG A 172 11.06 11.38 -9.79
N LYS A 173 11.38 10.68 -10.88
CA LYS A 173 12.01 11.25 -12.06
C LYS A 173 11.47 10.60 -13.32
N LYS A 174 11.35 11.37 -14.39
CA LYS A 174 10.86 10.92 -15.69
C LYS A 174 11.75 9.81 -16.29
N GLU A 175 13.06 9.92 -16.14
CA GLU A 175 14.00 8.92 -16.65
C GLU A 175 13.79 7.54 -15.98
N ASP A 176 13.53 7.53 -14.67
CA ASP A 176 13.26 6.31 -13.91
C ASP A 176 11.90 5.72 -14.28
N LEU A 177 10.90 6.57 -14.59
CA LEU A 177 9.58 6.14 -15.07
C LEU A 177 9.74 5.42 -16.41
N LEU A 178 10.41 6.03 -17.37
CA LEU A 178 10.62 5.44 -18.70
C LEU A 178 11.44 4.13 -18.61
N ALA A 179 12.44 4.08 -17.73
CA ALA A 179 13.21 2.86 -17.49
C ALA A 179 12.35 1.75 -16.86
N CYS A 180 11.44 2.11 -15.96
CA CYS A 180 10.50 1.19 -15.33
C CYS A 180 9.55 0.58 -16.35
N GLU A 181 8.94 1.41 -17.21
CA GLU A 181 8.04 0.97 -18.30
C GLU A 181 8.75 0.12 -19.34
N ALA A 182 9.98 0.50 -19.73
CA ALA A 182 10.78 -0.28 -20.68
C ALA A 182 11.10 -1.70 -20.18
N ASP A 183 11.19 -1.89 -18.86
CA ASP A 183 11.36 -3.20 -18.23
C ASP A 183 10.03 -3.96 -18.01
N GLY A 184 8.88 -3.39 -18.41
CA GLY A 184 7.54 -3.99 -18.27
C GLY A 184 6.94 -3.87 -16.87
N SER A 185 7.47 -3.01 -16.02
CA SER A 185 6.94 -2.70 -14.68
C SER A 185 5.98 -1.51 -14.76
N ILE A 186 4.93 -1.51 -13.94
CA ILE A 186 4.00 -0.38 -13.82
C ILE A 186 4.56 0.59 -12.77
N PRO A 187 4.79 1.89 -13.12
CA PRO A 187 5.33 2.86 -12.17
C PRO A 187 4.25 3.46 -11.27
N ILE A 188 4.52 3.53 -9.96
CA ILE A 188 3.85 4.43 -9.03
C ILE A 188 4.78 5.62 -8.81
N PHE A 189 4.35 6.81 -9.21
CA PHE A 189 5.17 8.02 -9.19
C PHE A 189 4.55 9.16 -8.38
N GLU A 190 5.39 10.11 -7.97
CA GLU A 190 4.99 11.30 -7.25
C GLU A 190 5.88 12.51 -7.59
N ARG A 191 5.37 13.73 -7.39
CA ARG A 191 6.09 15.01 -7.40
C ARG A 191 6.62 15.46 -8.76
N PHE A 192 6.14 14.91 -9.84
CA PHE A 192 6.36 15.41 -11.20
C PHE A 192 5.18 15.04 -12.09
N ASP A 193 5.02 15.78 -13.17
CA ASP A 193 4.05 15.46 -14.22
C ASP A 193 4.74 14.58 -15.27
N PRO A 194 4.28 13.34 -15.51
CA PRO A 194 4.88 12.45 -16.49
C PRO A 194 4.73 12.98 -17.93
N ASP A 195 3.73 13.82 -18.18
CA ASP A 195 3.42 14.36 -19.51
C ASP A 195 4.16 15.69 -19.80
N GLU A 196 4.77 16.32 -18.78
CA GLU A 196 5.65 17.47 -19.01
C GLU A 196 6.91 17.04 -19.76
N PRO A 197 7.36 17.86 -20.74
CA PRO A 197 8.53 17.58 -21.58
C PRO A 197 9.85 17.55 -20.81
#